data_187f0596112a099bdc29c3116ce23c95
#
_entry.id   187f0596112a099bdc29c3116ce23c95
#
_cell.length_a   1.000
_cell.length_b   1.000
_cell.length_c   1.000
_cell.angle_alpha   90.00
_cell.angle_beta   90.00
_cell.angle_gamma   90.00
#
_symmetry.space_group_name_H-M   'P 1'
#
loop_
_entity.id
_entity.type
_entity.pdbx_description
1 polymer ?
#
loop_
_entity_poly.entity_id
_entity_poly.type
_entity_poly.pdbx_seq_one_letter_code
_entity_poly.pdbx_strand_id
1 'polypeptide(L)'
;MNINIELGQWQTIGLIIDYSIKLVAIGFVPENRRPSSSNAWLLVILALPYLGLPLFLSMGSPYINQRRHRVQEAATQQIINVHKNVPDYPEGVVNLNPELASVIKLNRTLTAMPAVTGTNHGVHSNYEETIAAMAQAVDKAKHYVHVEIYIVAWDNTTDVFFRALARAVQRGVKVRLLLDHIGSRKYPGFHKLGHRLDAIGVEWYLMLPLLPLRWRWRRPDLRNHRKMLIIDGE
;
A
#
# COMPACT_ATOMS: atom_id res chain seq x y z
N MET A 1 -21.55 -30.08 -47.88
CA MET A 1 -22.66 -29.32 -47.25
C MET A 1 -22.62 -29.28 -45.72
N ASN A 2 -21.55 -29.83 -45.07
CA ASN A 2 -21.46 -29.91 -43.62
C ASN A 2 -20.62 -28.81 -42.94
N ILE A 3 -19.76 -28.11 -43.66
CA ILE A 3 -18.85 -27.10 -43.09
C ILE A 3 -19.60 -25.86 -42.57
N ASN A 4 -20.67 -25.43 -43.22
CA ASN A 4 -21.45 -24.26 -42.85
C ASN A 4 -22.32 -24.48 -41.60
N ILE A 5 -22.73 -25.71 -41.29
CA ILE A 5 -23.58 -26.02 -40.15
C ILE A 5 -22.74 -26.00 -38.87
N GLU A 6 -21.53 -26.53 -38.89
CA GLU A 6 -20.63 -26.52 -37.73
C GLU A 6 -20.14 -25.11 -37.37
N LEU A 7 -19.74 -24.29 -38.35
CA LEU A 7 -19.38 -22.89 -38.15
C LEU A 7 -20.52 -22.06 -37.54
N GLY A 8 -21.78 -22.30 -38.00
CA GLY A 8 -22.95 -21.63 -37.44
C GLY A 8 -23.20 -22.00 -35.97
N GLN A 9 -22.97 -23.24 -35.56
CA GLN A 9 -23.12 -23.67 -34.18
C GLN A 9 -22.08 -23.01 -33.24
N TRP A 10 -20.82 -22.98 -33.65
CA TRP A 10 -19.76 -22.31 -32.86
C TRP A 10 -19.99 -20.80 -32.73
N GLN A 11 -20.49 -20.15 -33.78
CA GLN A 11 -20.85 -18.73 -33.72
C GLN A 11 -22.01 -18.51 -32.75
N THR A 12 -23.03 -19.35 -32.77
CA THR A 12 -24.18 -19.25 -31.82
C THR A 12 -23.74 -19.44 -30.39
N ILE A 13 -22.89 -20.44 -30.09
CA ILE A 13 -22.31 -20.67 -28.77
C ILE A 13 -21.49 -19.44 -28.31
N GLY A 14 -20.66 -18.89 -29.20
CA GLY A 14 -19.86 -17.71 -28.92
C GLY A 14 -20.75 -16.50 -28.54
N LEU A 15 -21.84 -16.27 -29.25
CA LEU A 15 -22.80 -15.21 -28.95
C LEU A 15 -23.49 -15.42 -27.59
N ILE A 16 -23.91 -16.64 -27.30
CA ILE A 16 -24.55 -16.97 -26.00
C ILE A 16 -23.59 -16.67 -24.85
N ILE A 17 -22.31 -17.07 -24.98
CA ILE A 17 -21.29 -16.80 -23.98
C ILE A 17 -21.04 -15.27 -23.83
N ASP A 18 -20.91 -14.56 -24.96
CA ASP A 18 -20.72 -13.13 -25.00
C ASP A 18 -21.85 -12.37 -24.25
N TYR A 19 -23.09 -12.64 -24.61
CA TYR A 19 -24.24 -12.00 -23.93
C TYR A 19 -24.36 -12.42 -22.46
N SER A 20 -24.04 -13.68 -22.12
CA SER A 20 -24.05 -14.15 -20.74
C SER A 20 -23.03 -13.41 -19.89
N ILE A 21 -21.79 -13.22 -20.39
CA ILE A 21 -20.77 -12.43 -19.72
C ILE A 21 -21.24 -11.00 -19.49
N LYS A 22 -21.81 -10.35 -20.50
CA LYS A 22 -22.32 -8.97 -20.41
C LYS A 22 -23.45 -8.83 -19.39
N LEU A 23 -24.40 -9.76 -19.39
CA LEU A 23 -25.51 -9.74 -18.46
C LEU A 23 -25.05 -9.91 -17.01
N VAL A 24 -24.17 -10.89 -16.76
CA VAL A 24 -23.60 -11.12 -15.43
C VAL A 24 -22.76 -9.89 -14.99
N ALA A 25 -21.98 -9.28 -15.91
CA ALA A 25 -21.17 -8.13 -15.60
C ALA A 25 -22.01 -6.92 -15.16
N ILE A 26 -23.16 -6.66 -15.79
CA ILE A 26 -24.06 -5.56 -15.43
C ILE A 26 -24.55 -5.69 -13.98
N GLY A 27 -24.85 -6.90 -13.52
CA GLY A 27 -25.30 -7.13 -12.15
C GLY A 27 -24.16 -7.09 -11.13
N PHE A 28 -23.00 -7.64 -11.48
CA PHE A 28 -21.92 -7.90 -10.53
C PHE A 28 -20.85 -6.80 -10.44
N VAL A 29 -20.53 -6.10 -11.54
CA VAL A 29 -19.46 -5.10 -11.56
C VAL A 29 -19.75 -3.86 -10.73
N PRO A 30 -21.01 -3.35 -10.64
CA PRO A 30 -21.32 -2.17 -9.83
C PRO A 30 -21.26 -2.42 -8.32
N GLU A 31 -21.34 -3.68 -7.88
CA GLU A 31 -21.43 -4.04 -6.47
C GLU A 31 -20.20 -3.57 -5.69
N ASN A 32 -20.43 -2.84 -4.58
CA ASN A 32 -19.42 -2.34 -3.65
C ASN A 32 -18.32 -1.46 -4.30
N ARG A 33 -18.67 -0.65 -5.31
CA ARG A 33 -17.73 0.18 -6.06
C ARG A 33 -18.16 1.63 -6.22
N ARG A 34 -17.14 2.47 -6.47
CA ARG A 34 -17.38 3.85 -6.90
C ARG A 34 -17.98 3.84 -8.32
N PRO A 35 -19.01 4.63 -8.61
CA PRO A 35 -19.68 4.66 -9.92
C PRO A 35 -18.72 4.85 -11.10
N SER A 36 -17.73 5.74 -10.97
CA SER A 36 -16.73 6.01 -12.02
C SER A 36 -15.91 4.75 -12.39
N SER A 37 -15.50 3.98 -11.37
CA SER A 37 -14.75 2.74 -11.58
C SER A 37 -15.65 1.64 -12.17
N SER A 38 -16.92 1.55 -11.73
CA SER A 38 -17.89 0.60 -12.28
C SER A 38 -18.14 0.84 -13.75
N ASN A 39 -18.41 2.09 -14.11
CA ASN A 39 -18.68 2.47 -15.51
C ASN A 39 -17.49 2.17 -16.43
N ALA A 40 -16.25 2.46 -15.97
CA ALA A 40 -15.07 2.14 -16.75
C ALA A 40 -14.92 0.63 -17.00
N TRP A 41 -15.11 -0.20 -15.97
CA TRP A 41 -15.02 -1.65 -16.12
C TRP A 41 -16.16 -2.24 -16.93
N LEU A 42 -17.40 -1.75 -16.75
CA LEU A 42 -18.54 -2.15 -17.58
C LEU A 42 -18.27 -1.85 -19.05
N LEU A 43 -17.78 -0.65 -19.35
CA LEU A 43 -17.47 -0.27 -20.73
C LEU A 43 -16.42 -1.22 -21.36
N VAL A 44 -15.37 -1.56 -20.64
CA VAL A 44 -14.35 -2.51 -21.15
C VAL A 44 -14.92 -3.91 -21.34
N ILE A 45 -15.74 -4.42 -20.42
CA ILE A 45 -16.35 -5.74 -20.53
C ILE A 45 -17.41 -5.79 -21.63
N LEU A 46 -18.22 -4.76 -21.77
CA LEU A 46 -19.23 -4.70 -22.82
C LEU A 46 -18.63 -4.60 -24.23
N ALA A 47 -17.50 -3.88 -24.36
CA ALA A 47 -16.80 -3.76 -25.64
C ALA A 47 -15.97 -5.01 -25.98
N LEU A 48 -15.29 -5.59 -25.01
CA LEU A 48 -14.35 -6.71 -25.18
C LEU A 48 -14.53 -7.76 -24.07
N PRO A 49 -15.65 -8.54 -24.06
CA PRO A 49 -16.01 -9.40 -22.93
C PRO A 49 -14.95 -10.45 -22.59
N TYR A 50 -14.39 -11.10 -23.59
CA TYR A 50 -13.36 -12.15 -23.39
C TYR A 50 -12.04 -11.64 -22.82
N LEU A 51 -11.70 -10.37 -23.05
CA LEU A 51 -10.50 -9.73 -22.47
C LEU A 51 -10.86 -8.92 -21.22
N GLY A 52 -11.97 -8.21 -21.24
CA GLY A 52 -12.41 -7.34 -20.16
C GLY A 52 -12.74 -8.09 -18.88
N LEU A 53 -13.41 -9.25 -18.97
CA LEU A 53 -13.75 -10.04 -17.79
C LEU A 53 -12.50 -10.59 -17.06
N PRO A 54 -11.52 -11.22 -17.72
CA PRO A 54 -10.28 -11.63 -17.06
C PRO A 54 -9.49 -10.47 -16.47
N LEU A 55 -9.41 -9.34 -17.17
CA LEU A 55 -8.76 -8.13 -16.64
C LEU A 55 -9.51 -7.60 -15.40
N PHE A 56 -10.83 -7.56 -15.45
CA PHE A 56 -11.64 -7.19 -14.29
C PHE A 56 -11.42 -8.13 -13.12
N LEU A 57 -11.45 -9.42 -13.33
CA LEU A 57 -11.22 -10.41 -12.27
C LEU A 57 -9.82 -10.29 -11.67
N SER A 58 -8.79 -9.97 -12.48
CA SER A 58 -7.39 -9.88 -12.03
C SER A 58 -7.04 -8.54 -11.39
N MET A 59 -7.65 -7.44 -11.81
CA MET A 59 -7.30 -6.08 -11.38
C MET A 59 -8.47 -5.31 -10.77
N GLY A 60 -9.65 -5.59 -11.22
CA GLY A 60 -10.85 -4.88 -10.87
C GLY A 60 -11.62 -5.48 -9.70
N SER A 61 -11.67 -6.78 -9.50
CA SER A 61 -12.55 -7.43 -8.54
C SER A 61 -12.22 -7.10 -7.07
N PRO A 62 -13.20 -6.71 -6.23
CA PRO A 62 -12.99 -6.49 -4.81
C PRO A 62 -12.69 -7.79 -4.06
N TYR A 63 -13.06 -8.94 -4.63
CA TYR A 63 -12.98 -10.24 -3.96
C TYR A 63 -11.58 -10.88 -3.98
N ILE A 64 -10.66 -10.42 -4.82
CA ILE A 64 -9.30 -11.01 -4.95
C ILE A 64 -8.45 -10.82 -3.69
N ASN A 65 -8.75 -9.85 -2.84
CA ASN A 65 -7.94 -9.49 -1.67
C ASN A 65 -8.65 -9.66 -0.33
N GLN A 66 -9.60 -10.60 -0.20
CA GLN A 66 -10.38 -10.82 1.03
C GLN A 66 -9.50 -10.99 2.28
N ARG A 67 -8.38 -11.73 2.18
CA ARG A 67 -7.45 -11.87 3.32
C ARG A 67 -6.88 -10.53 3.78
N ARG A 68 -6.54 -9.64 2.84
CA ARG A 68 -6.04 -8.30 3.17
C ARG A 68 -7.13 -7.44 3.81
N HIS A 69 -8.35 -7.50 3.29
CA HIS A 69 -9.49 -6.79 3.90
C HIS A 69 -9.71 -7.24 5.34
N ARG A 70 -9.75 -8.55 5.61
CA ARG A 70 -9.89 -9.07 6.98
C ARG A 70 -8.77 -8.61 7.91
N VAL A 71 -7.51 -8.64 7.46
CA VAL A 71 -6.37 -8.17 8.26
C VAL A 71 -6.48 -6.66 8.51
N GLN A 72 -6.89 -5.89 7.51
CA GLN A 72 -7.08 -4.45 7.63
C GLN A 72 -8.25 -4.12 8.55
N GLU A 73 -9.37 -4.82 8.45
CA GLU A 73 -10.51 -4.69 9.35
C GLU A 73 -10.13 -5.01 10.80
N ALA A 74 -9.42 -6.12 11.02
CA ALA A 74 -8.94 -6.49 12.35
C ALA A 74 -7.99 -5.43 12.94
N ALA A 75 -7.06 -4.90 12.14
CA ALA A 75 -6.19 -3.82 12.56
C ALA A 75 -6.96 -2.54 12.87
N THR A 76 -7.94 -2.17 12.04
CA THR A 76 -8.81 -1.01 12.27
C THR A 76 -9.61 -1.16 13.56
N GLN A 77 -10.18 -2.35 13.82
CA GLN A 77 -10.89 -2.61 15.07
C GLN A 77 -9.99 -2.51 16.29
N GLN A 78 -8.75 -2.98 16.20
CA GLN A 78 -7.78 -2.79 17.29
C GLN A 78 -7.46 -1.32 17.53
N ILE A 79 -7.26 -0.52 16.47
CA ILE A 79 -7.04 0.92 16.57
C ILE A 79 -8.22 1.59 17.26
N ILE A 80 -9.46 1.29 16.84
CA ILE A 80 -10.68 1.81 17.45
C ILE A 80 -10.73 1.46 18.94
N ASN A 81 -10.45 0.21 19.27
CA ASN A 81 -10.51 -0.26 20.67
C ASN A 81 -9.46 0.41 21.56
N VAL A 82 -8.23 0.55 21.08
CA VAL A 82 -7.14 1.22 21.82
C VAL A 82 -7.47 2.69 22.06
N HIS A 83 -8.08 3.36 21.09
CA HIS A 83 -8.38 4.78 21.19
C HIS A 83 -9.79 5.10 21.73
N LYS A 84 -10.59 4.10 22.08
CA LYS A 84 -11.98 4.29 22.48
C LYS A 84 -12.14 5.26 23.66
N ASN A 85 -11.23 5.19 24.63
CA ASN A 85 -11.27 6.00 25.86
C ASN A 85 -10.28 7.19 25.82
N VAL A 86 -9.60 7.41 24.69
CA VAL A 86 -8.70 8.55 24.53
C VAL A 86 -9.52 9.78 24.17
N PRO A 87 -9.35 10.90 24.87
CA PRO A 87 -10.06 12.16 24.57
C PRO A 87 -9.83 12.61 23.12
N ASP A 88 -10.80 13.36 22.57
CA ASP A 88 -10.67 13.92 21.21
C ASP A 88 -9.56 14.97 21.12
N TYR A 89 -9.22 15.60 22.24
CA TYR A 89 -8.21 16.64 22.36
C TYR A 89 -7.11 16.21 23.34
N PRO A 90 -5.85 16.58 23.07
CA PRO A 90 -4.75 16.35 24.02
C PRO A 90 -4.97 17.10 25.32
N GLU A 91 -4.45 16.58 26.42
CA GLU A 91 -4.46 17.26 27.71
C GLU A 91 -3.75 18.62 27.63
N GLY A 92 -4.33 19.64 28.26
CA GLY A 92 -3.77 21.01 28.29
C GLY A 92 -4.12 21.87 27.08
N VAL A 93 -4.86 21.38 26.09
CA VAL A 93 -5.37 22.21 25.01
C VAL A 93 -6.61 22.99 25.49
N VAL A 94 -6.40 24.29 25.78
CA VAL A 94 -7.44 25.22 26.23
C VAL A 94 -7.70 26.21 25.08
N ASN A 95 -8.99 26.57 24.86
CA ASN A 95 -9.40 27.56 23.86
C ASN A 95 -9.11 27.23 22.40
N LEU A 96 -9.54 26.06 21.94
CA LEU A 96 -9.55 25.76 20.50
C LEU A 96 -10.53 26.68 19.76
N ASN A 97 -10.07 27.21 18.62
CA ASN A 97 -10.96 27.86 17.66
C ASN A 97 -12.08 26.87 17.27
N PRO A 98 -13.36 27.28 17.22
CA PRO A 98 -14.49 26.42 16.88
C PRO A 98 -14.34 25.69 15.53
N GLU A 99 -13.72 26.33 14.55
CA GLU A 99 -13.43 25.72 13.25
C GLU A 99 -12.44 24.54 13.38
N LEU A 100 -11.35 24.76 14.12
CA LEU A 100 -10.35 23.70 14.38
C LEU A 100 -10.96 22.56 15.20
N ALA A 101 -11.79 22.86 16.19
CA ALA A 101 -12.52 21.88 16.96
C ALA A 101 -13.40 20.99 16.06
N SER A 102 -14.11 21.60 15.09
CA SER A 102 -14.92 20.88 14.12
C SER A 102 -14.08 19.96 13.22
N VAL A 103 -12.94 20.43 12.76
CA VAL A 103 -12.01 19.63 11.94
C VAL A 103 -11.46 18.44 12.73
N ILE A 104 -11.06 18.62 13.98
CA ILE A 104 -10.57 17.54 14.85
C ILE A 104 -11.67 16.50 15.07
N LYS A 105 -12.89 16.93 15.38
CA LYS A 105 -14.04 16.03 15.56
C LYS A 105 -14.38 15.27 14.28
N LEU A 106 -14.33 15.93 13.12
CA LEU A 106 -14.52 15.28 11.82
C LEU A 106 -13.42 14.23 11.57
N ASN A 107 -12.16 14.59 11.81
CA ASN A 107 -11.05 13.65 11.68
C ASN A 107 -11.23 12.44 12.59
N ARG A 108 -11.58 12.65 13.87
CA ARG A 108 -11.89 11.57 14.81
C ARG A 108 -12.99 10.64 14.30
N THR A 109 -14.06 11.20 13.75
CA THR A 109 -15.18 10.43 13.21
C THR A 109 -14.78 9.60 12.00
N LEU A 110 -13.95 10.16 11.10
CA LEU A 110 -13.53 9.50 9.85
C LEU A 110 -12.42 8.46 10.06
N THR A 111 -11.52 8.67 11.01
CA THR A 111 -10.31 7.86 11.16
C THR A 111 -10.28 7.02 12.44
N ALA A 112 -11.14 7.29 13.40
CA ALA A 112 -11.10 6.78 14.78
C ALA A 112 -9.82 7.18 15.54
N MET A 113 -9.01 8.10 15.01
CA MET A 113 -7.77 8.55 15.62
C MET A 113 -7.97 9.86 16.35
N PRO A 114 -7.52 9.96 17.64
CA PRO A 114 -7.55 11.23 18.37
C PRO A 114 -6.51 12.20 17.82
N ALA A 115 -6.69 13.49 18.10
CA ALA A 115 -5.63 14.45 17.94
C ALA A 115 -4.58 14.21 19.03
N VAL A 116 -3.32 14.31 18.66
CA VAL A 116 -2.18 14.18 19.58
C VAL A 116 -1.29 15.41 19.47
N THR A 117 -0.58 15.72 20.55
CA THR A 117 0.49 16.71 20.51
C THR A 117 1.72 16.16 19.81
N GLY A 118 2.50 17.05 19.23
CA GLY A 118 3.78 16.68 18.62
C GLY A 118 4.70 17.88 18.56
N THR A 119 5.99 17.63 18.45
CA THR A 119 6.99 18.67 18.27
C THR A 119 7.39 18.73 16.80
N ASN A 120 7.30 19.92 16.21
CA ASN A 120 7.75 20.13 14.84
C ASN A 120 9.24 20.48 14.85
N HIS A 121 10.07 19.59 14.33
CA HIS A 121 11.53 19.79 14.19
C HIS A 121 11.94 20.44 12.85
N GLY A 122 10.97 20.91 12.08
CA GLY A 122 11.20 21.60 10.81
C GLY A 122 10.99 20.72 9.58
N VAL A 123 11.32 21.29 8.43
CA VAL A 123 11.20 20.65 7.12
C VAL A 123 12.55 20.69 6.43
N HIS A 124 13.05 19.55 5.98
CA HIS A 124 14.25 19.45 5.17
C HIS A 124 13.86 19.54 3.69
N SER A 125 14.48 20.45 2.95
CA SER A 125 14.28 20.63 1.50
C SER A 125 15.43 20.08 0.66
N ASN A 126 16.63 19.95 1.23
CA ASN A 126 17.80 19.37 0.58
C ASN A 126 17.79 17.85 0.75
N TYR A 127 17.96 17.11 -0.34
CA TYR A 127 17.92 15.66 -0.34
C TYR A 127 19.04 15.02 0.47
N GLU A 128 20.28 15.47 0.26
CA GLU A 128 21.47 14.92 0.94
C GLU A 128 21.42 15.20 2.45
N GLU A 129 21.03 16.41 2.83
CA GLU A 129 20.82 16.79 4.23
C GLU A 129 19.71 15.95 4.88
N THR A 130 18.62 15.66 4.14
CA THR A 130 17.55 14.79 4.63
C THR A 130 18.07 13.38 4.91
N ILE A 131 18.84 12.78 3.99
CA ILE A 131 19.41 11.46 4.18
C ILE A 131 20.40 11.44 5.36
N ALA A 132 21.22 12.49 5.49
CA ALA A 132 22.15 12.64 6.61
C ALA A 132 21.41 12.77 7.95
N ALA A 133 20.32 13.55 8.01
CA ALA A 133 19.48 13.70 9.19
C ALA A 133 18.80 12.37 9.58
N MET A 134 18.28 11.62 8.59
CA MET A 134 17.74 10.26 8.83
C MET A 134 18.82 9.34 9.41
N ALA A 135 20.03 9.35 8.88
CA ALA A 135 21.13 8.53 9.40
C ALA A 135 21.49 8.90 10.84
N GLN A 136 21.57 10.20 11.16
CA GLN A 136 21.82 10.69 12.53
C GLN A 136 20.72 10.30 13.50
N ALA A 137 19.45 10.32 13.07
CA ALA A 137 18.32 9.87 13.89
C ALA A 137 18.44 8.37 14.18
N VAL A 138 18.74 7.54 13.17
CA VAL A 138 18.97 6.10 13.33
C VAL A 138 20.14 5.79 14.27
N ASP A 139 21.19 6.58 14.23
CA ASP A 139 22.35 6.42 15.14
C ASP A 139 21.98 6.65 16.61
N LYS A 140 20.90 7.40 16.89
CA LYS A 140 20.40 7.64 18.26
C LYS A 140 19.42 6.58 18.75
N ALA A 141 18.94 5.70 17.85
CA ALA A 141 17.98 4.66 18.17
C ALA A 141 18.48 3.72 19.27
N LYS A 142 17.58 3.34 20.22
CA LYS A 142 17.86 2.47 21.37
C LYS A 142 17.13 1.13 21.29
N HIS A 143 15.91 1.09 20.76
CA HIS A 143 15.03 -0.06 20.79
C HIS A 143 14.70 -0.58 19.39
N TYR A 144 14.13 0.27 18.53
CA TYR A 144 13.76 -0.13 17.19
C TYR A 144 13.76 1.01 16.16
N VAL A 145 13.95 0.60 14.90
CA VAL A 145 13.84 1.46 13.72
C VAL A 145 12.90 0.80 12.72
N HIS A 146 11.80 1.45 12.38
CA HIS A 146 10.88 1.02 11.35
C HIS A 146 10.93 1.97 10.16
N VAL A 147 11.23 1.43 8.99
CA VAL A 147 11.37 2.16 7.73
C VAL A 147 10.30 1.66 6.75
N GLU A 148 9.49 2.56 6.23
CA GLU A 148 8.54 2.27 5.16
C GLU A 148 8.75 3.26 4.03
N ILE A 149 9.28 2.80 2.89
CA ILE A 149 9.63 3.66 1.77
C ILE A 149 9.16 3.01 0.45
N TYR A 150 8.52 3.82 -0.41
CA TYR A 150 8.04 3.39 -1.72
C TYR A 150 9.17 3.00 -2.66
N ILE A 151 10.21 3.83 -2.76
CA ILE A 151 11.39 3.60 -3.60
C ILE A 151 12.61 3.52 -2.70
N VAL A 152 13.28 2.37 -2.73
CA VAL A 152 14.54 2.15 -2.01
C VAL A 152 15.62 1.83 -3.03
N ALA A 153 16.66 2.64 -3.04
CA ALA A 153 17.89 2.39 -3.77
C ALA A 153 19.06 2.56 -2.80
N TRP A 154 20.06 1.69 -2.90
CA TRP A 154 21.29 1.78 -2.12
C TRP A 154 22.43 2.19 -3.04
N ASP A 155 22.68 3.47 -3.12
CA ASP A 155 23.68 4.13 -3.92
C ASP A 155 24.63 4.97 -3.04
N ASN A 156 25.49 5.77 -3.65
CA ASN A 156 26.47 6.57 -2.93
C ASN A 156 25.84 7.60 -1.99
N THR A 157 24.71 8.21 -2.39
CA THR A 157 24.02 9.22 -1.57
C THR A 157 23.30 8.58 -0.38
N THR A 158 22.67 7.43 -0.58
CA THR A 158 21.90 6.74 0.44
C THR A 158 22.75 5.81 1.31
N ASP A 159 24.01 5.54 0.95
CA ASP A 159 24.92 4.64 1.67
C ASP A 159 25.09 5.03 3.15
N VAL A 160 25.15 6.30 3.46
CA VAL A 160 25.27 6.79 4.84
C VAL A 160 24.09 6.32 5.71
N PHE A 161 22.88 6.29 5.16
CA PHE A 161 21.70 5.82 5.85
C PHE A 161 21.75 4.29 6.10
N PHE A 162 22.12 3.51 5.09
CA PHE A 162 22.24 2.05 5.25
C PHE A 162 23.36 1.66 6.21
N ARG A 163 24.46 2.40 6.24
CA ARG A 163 25.51 2.21 7.27
C ARG A 163 25.00 2.54 8.67
N ALA A 164 24.14 3.55 8.82
CA ALA A 164 23.51 3.84 10.10
C ALA A 164 22.57 2.69 10.54
N LEU A 165 21.79 2.11 9.62
CA LEU A 165 20.97 0.93 9.89
C LEU A 165 21.86 -0.27 10.35
N ALA A 166 22.99 -0.49 9.67
CA ALA A 166 23.95 -1.54 10.06
C ALA A 166 24.48 -1.33 11.48
N ARG A 167 24.90 -0.10 11.83
CA ARG A 167 25.34 0.25 13.18
C ARG A 167 24.23 0.05 14.23
N ALA A 168 22.99 0.40 13.88
CA ALA A 168 21.84 0.19 14.75
C ALA A 168 21.66 -1.31 15.05
N VAL A 169 21.69 -2.17 14.02
CA VAL A 169 21.64 -3.63 14.18
C VAL A 169 22.78 -4.13 15.06
N GLN A 170 24.01 -3.67 14.84
CA GLN A 170 25.18 -4.05 15.67
C GLN A 170 25.03 -3.66 17.15
N ARG A 171 24.27 -2.59 17.44
CA ARG A 171 23.94 -2.18 18.82
C ARG A 171 22.78 -3.01 19.41
N GLY A 172 22.19 -3.95 18.66
CA GLY A 172 21.04 -4.74 19.09
C GLY A 172 19.69 -4.08 18.86
N VAL A 173 19.64 -2.93 18.13
CA VAL A 173 18.40 -2.25 17.76
C VAL A 173 17.68 -3.08 16.71
N LYS A 174 16.37 -3.28 16.88
CA LYS A 174 15.54 -4.02 15.92
C LYS A 174 15.20 -3.18 14.71
N VAL A 175 15.82 -3.46 13.57
CA VAL A 175 15.61 -2.69 12.33
C VAL A 175 14.71 -3.45 11.36
N ARG A 176 13.62 -2.82 10.94
CA ARG A 176 12.67 -3.36 9.94
C ARG A 176 12.48 -2.40 8.79
N LEU A 177 12.55 -2.91 7.57
CA LEU A 177 12.39 -2.13 6.35
C LEU A 177 11.33 -2.74 5.43
N LEU A 178 10.34 -1.93 5.08
CA LEU A 178 9.34 -2.24 4.07
C LEU A 178 9.59 -1.41 2.81
N LEU A 179 9.73 -2.07 1.67
CA LEU A 179 9.90 -1.39 0.40
C LEU A 179 8.92 -1.92 -0.65
N ASP A 180 8.45 -1.03 -1.53
CA ASP A 180 7.55 -1.46 -2.60
C ASP A 180 8.31 -2.17 -3.71
N HIS A 181 7.77 -3.31 -4.15
CA HIS A 181 8.41 -4.15 -5.17
C HIS A 181 8.55 -3.44 -6.52
N ILE A 182 7.47 -2.83 -7.02
CA ILE A 182 7.49 -2.14 -8.33
C ILE A 182 8.23 -0.82 -8.24
N GLY A 183 7.99 -0.06 -7.17
CA GLY A 183 8.66 1.22 -6.95
C GLY A 183 10.17 1.10 -6.96
N SER A 184 10.70 0.10 -6.26
CA SER A 184 12.15 -0.09 -6.11
C SER A 184 12.78 -0.87 -7.27
N ARG A 185 12.05 -1.79 -7.92
CA ARG A 185 12.58 -2.70 -8.96
C ARG A 185 13.27 -2.01 -10.13
N LYS A 186 12.79 -0.83 -10.53
CA LYS A 186 13.33 -0.07 -11.67
C LYS A 186 14.66 0.61 -11.39
N TYR A 187 15.11 0.65 -10.14
CA TYR A 187 16.34 1.32 -9.76
C TYR A 187 17.54 0.37 -9.81
N PRO A 188 18.72 0.89 -10.17
CA PRO A 188 19.95 0.10 -10.24
C PRO A 188 20.24 -0.60 -8.91
N GLY A 189 20.75 -1.83 -8.99
CA GLY A 189 21.12 -2.59 -7.79
C GLY A 189 19.98 -3.29 -7.05
N PHE A 190 18.73 -3.15 -7.45
CA PHE A 190 17.57 -3.79 -6.78
C PHE A 190 17.74 -5.30 -6.58
N HIS A 191 18.27 -6.02 -7.58
CA HIS A 191 18.46 -7.47 -7.50
C HIS A 191 19.47 -7.89 -6.41
N LYS A 192 20.39 -7.01 -6.03
CA LYS A 192 21.39 -7.22 -4.98
C LYS A 192 20.96 -6.62 -3.65
N LEU A 193 19.91 -5.79 -3.63
CA LEU A 193 19.49 -5.03 -2.46
C LEU A 193 19.14 -5.96 -1.29
N GLY A 194 18.36 -7.02 -1.54
CA GLY A 194 17.99 -8.00 -0.52
C GLY A 194 19.22 -8.63 0.16
N HIS A 195 20.16 -9.14 -0.63
CA HIS A 195 21.41 -9.71 -0.09
C HIS A 195 22.24 -8.69 0.72
N ARG A 196 22.26 -7.44 0.28
CA ARG A 196 22.97 -6.38 1.03
C ARG A 196 22.27 -6.07 2.37
N LEU A 197 20.93 -6.06 2.39
CA LEU A 197 20.15 -5.86 3.61
C LEU A 197 20.30 -7.04 4.58
N ASP A 198 20.28 -8.28 4.07
CA ASP A 198 20.54 -9.49 4.85
C ASP A 198 21.95 -9.46 5.46
N ALA A 199 22.95 -9.03 4.69
CA ALA A 199 24.36 -8.96 5.15
C ALA A 199 24.56 -7.98 6.32
N ILE A 200 23.74 -6.95 6.45
CA ILE A 200 23.78 -6.00 7.58
C ILE A 200 22.74 -6.33 8.67
N GLY A 201 22.01 -7.44 8.55
CA GLY A 201 21.08 -7.93 9.56
C GLY A 201 19.75 -7.17 9.66
N VAL A 202 19.36 -6.45 8.61
CA VAL A 202 18.07 -5.74 8.56
C VAL A 202 16.94 -6.71 8.19
N GLU A 203 15.89 -6.78 9.00
CA GLU A 203 14.65 -7.48 8.64
C GLU A 203 13.92 -6.68 7.54
N TRP A 204 13.82 -7.23 6.33
CA TRP A 204 13.18 -6.52 5.24
C TRP A 204 12.11 -7.35 4.54
N TYR A 205 11.09 -6.64 4.01
CA TYR A 205 9.99 -7.27 3.28
C TYR A 205 9.57 -6.43 2.08
N LEU A 206 9.20 -7.13 1.00
CA LEU A 206 8.59 -6.50 -0.17
C LEU A 206 7.11 -6.23 0.10
N MET A 207 6.72 -4.97 -0.01
CA MET A 207 5.32 -4.57 0.01
C MET A 207 4.71 -4.78 -1.38
N LEU A 208 3.50 -5.31 -1.41
CA LEU A 208 2.71 -5.55 -2.62
C LEU A 208 3.52 -6.26 -3.72
N PRO A 209 4.14 -7.42 -3.45
CA PRO A 209 4.98 -8.12 -4.41
C PRO A 209 4.16 -8.56 -5.63
N LEU A 210 4.75 -8.38 -6.82
CA LEU A 210 4.22 -8.83 -8.09
C LEU A 210 5.05 -10.03 -8.56
N LEU A 211 4.72 -11.22 -8.06
CA LEU A 211 5.42 -12.48 -8.33
C LEU A 211 4.41 -13.56 -8.74
N PRO A 212 3.92 -13.56 -10.00
CA PRO A 212 2.85 -14.46 -10.46
C PRO A 212 3.22 -15.94 -10.30
N LEU A 213 4.44 -16.31 -10.60
CA LEU A 213 4.94 -17.69 -10.49
C LEU A 213 5.00 -18.22 -9.04
N ARG A 214 4.94 -17.36 -8.04
CA ARG A 214 4.91 -17.72 -6.61
C ARG A 214 3.54 -17.50 -5.96
N TRP A 215 2.48 -17.41 -6.76
CA TRP A 215 1.09 -17.11 -6.31
C TRP A 215 0.98 -15.82 -5.47
N ARG A 216 1.96 -14.89 -5.61
CA ARG A 216 1.98 -13.59 -4.97
C ARG A 216 1.62 -12.50 -5.99
N TRP A 217 0.40 -12.57 -6.49
CA TRP A 217 -0.15 -11.55 -7.37
C TRP A 217 -0.81 -10.45 -6.55
N ARG A 218 -0.41 -9.23 -6.80
CA ARG A 218 -1.06 -8.03 -6.24
C ARG A 218 -1.33 -7.06 -7.37
N ARG A 219 -2.42 -6.30 -7.24
CA ARG A 219 -2.80 -5.28 -8.23
C ARG A 219 -1.62 -4.35 -8.48
N PRO A 220 -1.19 -4.16 -9.76
CA PRO A 220 -0.03 -3.34 -10.09
C PRO A 220 -0.30 -1.84 -9.91
N ASP A 221 -1.57 -1.42 -9.99
CA ASP A 221 -2.04 -0.03 -9.85
C ASP A 221 -2.15 0.43 -8.39
N LEU A 222 -2.27 -0.49 -7.43
CA LEU A 222 -2.33 -0.14 -6.01
C LEU A 222 -0.93 -0.22 -5.39
N ARG A 223 -0.35 0.96 -5.12
CA ARG A 223 0.96 1.09 -4.50
C ARG A 223 0.88 1.96 -3.24
N ASN A 224 1.77 1.70 -2.31
CA ASN A 224 1.89 2.48 -1.10
C ASN A 224 3.01 3.52 -1.28
N HIS A 225 2.63 4.78 -1.36
CA HIS A 225 3.55 5.90 -1.55
C HIS A 225 4.04 6.52 -0.23
N ARG A 226 3.85 5.85 0.89
CA ARG A 226 4.34 6.32 2.20
C ARG A 226 5.87 6.31 2.22
N LYS A 227 6.42 7.31 2.92
CA LYS A 227 7.82 7.41 3.28
C LYS A 227 7.82 7.77 4.75
N MET A 228 8.15 6.81 5.60
CA MET A 228 8.13 6.97 7.05
C MET A 228 9.39 6.36 7.63
N LEU A 229 9.95 7.06 8.60
CA LEU A 229 11.00 6.57 9.47
C LEU A 229 10.50 6.76 10.90
N ILE A 230 10.34 5.69 11.62
CA ILE A 230 9.86 5.69 13.02
C ILE A 230 10.96 5.10 13.88
N ILE A 231 11.39 5.85 14.88
CA ILE A 231 12.48 5.48 15.79
C ILE A 231 11.95 5.56 17.22
N ASP A 232 11.95 4.44 17.93
CA ASP A 232 11.58 4.34 19.35
C ASP A 232 10.20 4.95 19.70
N GLY A 233 9.31 5.08 18.72
CA GLY A 233 7.94 5.61 18.89
C GLY A 233 7.74 7.05 18.41
N GLU A 234 8.80 7.69 17.88
CA GLU A 234 8.77 9.04 17.32
C GLU A 234 8.81 9.04 15.79
#